data_9a6bf9f2edc4765f2dd99c8acae52790
#
_entry.id   9a6bf9f2edc4765f2dd99c8acae52790
#
_cell.length_a   1.000
_cell.length_b   1.000
_cell.length_c   1.000
_cell.angle_alpha   90.00
_cell.angle_beta   90.00
_cell.angle_gamma   90.00
#
_symmetry.space_group_name_H-M   'P 1'
#
loop_
_entity.id
_entity.type
_entity.pdbx_description
1 polymer ?
#
loop_
_entity_poly.entity_id
_entity_poly.type
_entity_poly.pdbx_seq_one_letter_code
_entity_poly.pdbx_strand_id
1 'polypeptide(L)'
;FADIAKFEKELGGKIYGIEPGSGANTQIKAMIAKNQFGLGKFQLVESSEAGMLAAVDRAVRRKEAVVFFGWAPHPMNVNVAMTYLTGSDDALGPNEGMATVWSVTSPTYAEQCPNVHKLLSNLTFTAADESRMMQPLLDHKDAFESAKQWLKDHPQDQQRWLEGVTTFDGKPAAAN
;
A
#
# COMPACT_ATOMS: atom_id res chain seq x y z
N PHE A 1 16.18 -3.95 10.09
CA PHE A 1 16.32 -4.86 8.92
C PHE A 1 17.48 -5.83 9.14
N ALA A 2 18.64 -5.36 9.56
CA ALA A 2 19.80 -6.20 9.82
C ALA A 2 19.58 -7.31 10.88
N ASP A 3 18.58 -7.15 11.72
CA ASP A 3 18.26 -8.16 12.75
C ASP A 3 17.57 -9.41 12.20
N ILE A 4 17.07 -9.40 10.95
CA ILE A 4 16.49 -10.59 10.31
C ILE A 4 17.44 -11.79 10.42
N ALA A 5 18.72 -11.58 10.18
CA ALA A 5 19.72 -12.65 10.21
C ALA A 5 19.87 -13.32 11.58
N LYS A 6 19.54 -12.63 12.69
CA LYS A 6 19.60 -13.18 14.04
C LYS A 6 18.50 -14.23 14.30
N PHE A 7 17.44 -14.20 13.53
CA PHE A 7 16.25 -15.05 13.67
C PHE A 7 16.13 -16.06 12.52
N GLU A 8 17.27 -16.42 11.88
CA GLU A 8 17.28 -17.37 10.76
C GLU A 8 16.52 -18.67 11.07
N LYS A 9 16.75 -19.22 12.28
CA LYS A 9 16.13 -20.47 12.70
C LYS A 9 14.63 -20.35 12.89
N GLU A 10 14.16 -19.30 13.54
CA GLU A 10 12.76 -19.04 13.82
C GLU A 10 11.99 -18.72 12.54
N LEU A 11 12.63 -18.07 11.58
CA LEU A 11 12.11 -17.73 10.27
C LEU A 11 12.26 -18.89 9.24
N GLY A 12 12.91 -19.97 9.63
CA GLY A 12 13.21 -21.09 8.74
C GLY A 12 14.06 -20.69 7.52
N GLY A 13 14.86 -19.61 7.64
CA GLY A 13 15.66 -19.07 6.55
C GLY A 13 14.85 -18.54 5.38
N LYS A 14 13.61 -18.08 5.59
CA LYS A 14 12.69 -17.67 4.50
C LYS A 14 12.26 -16.22 4.64
N ILE A 15 12.18 -15.56 3.48
CA ILE A 15 11.53 -14.25 3.29
C ILE A 15 10.45 -14.47 2.23
N TYR A 16 9.21 -14.08 2.53
CA TYR A 16 8.10 -14.28 1.60
C TYR A 16 7.92 -13.03 0.72
N GLY A 17 8.04 -13.24 -0.58
CA GLY A 17 7.90 -12.24 -1.62
C GLY A 17 6.63 -12.40 -2.44
N ILE A 18 6.53 -11.56 -3.45
CA ILE A 18 5.40 -11.48 -4.37
C ILE A 18 5.76 -12.09 -5.74
N GLU A 19 5.13 -11.63 -6.81
CA GLU A 19 5.30 -12.18 -8.15
C GLU A 19 6.77 -12.17 -8.60
N PRO A 20 7.23 -13.26 -9.23
CA PRO A 20 8.56 -13.32 -9.85
C PRO A 20 8.77 -12.15 -10.81
N GLY A 21 9.94 -11.52 -10.72
CA GLY A 21 10.28 -10.35 -11.55
C GLY A 21 9.85 -9.01 -10.99
N SER A 22 9.15 -8.96 -9.85
CA SER A 22 8.88 -7.70 -9.17
C SER A 22 10.18 -7.01 -8.73
N GLY A 23 10.15 -5.68 -8.65
CA GLY A 23 11.29 -4.88 -8.20
C GLY A 23 11.73 -5.25 -6.79
N ALA A 24 10.79 -5.47 -5.89
CA ALA A 24 11.06 -5.86 -4.50
C ALA A 24 11.74 -7.23 -4.43
N ASN A 25 11.25 -8.25 -5.16
CA ASN A 25 11.90 -9.55 -5.24
C ASN A 25 13.34 -9.42 -5.76
N THR A 26 13.55 -8.61 -6.80
CA THR A 26 14.87 -8.39 -7.41
C THR A 26 15.84 -7.80 -6.41
N GLN A 27 15.41 -6.81 -5.62
CA GLN A 27 16.24 -6.19 -4.59
C GLN A 27 16.62 -7.18 -3.50
N ILE A 28 15.67 -7.93 -2.95
CA ILE A 28 15.95 -8.93 -1.90
C ILE A 28 16.85 -10.05 -2.42
N LYS A 29 16.66 -10.54 -3.64
CA LYS A 29 17.57 -11.51 -4.26
C LYS A 29 19.01 -10.98 -4.35
N ALA A 30 19.17 -9.70 -4.72
CA ALA A 30 20.48 -9.07 -4.77
C ALA A 30 21.12 -8.97 -3.38
N MET A 31 20.35 -8.65 -2.34
CA MET A 31 20.83 -8.61 -0.95
C MET A 31 21.27 -10.01 -0.48
N ILE A 32 20.48 -11.04 -0.76
CA ILE A 32 20.79 -12.44 -0.45
C ILE A 32 22.09 -12.85 -1.15
N ALA A 33 22.21 -12.61 -2.45
CA ALA A 33 23.37 -12.98 -3.25
C ALA A 33 24.67 -12.30 -2.78
N LYS A 34 24.57 -11.06 -2.28
CA LYS A 34 25.69 -10.29 -1.74
C LYS A 34 25.92 -10.50 -0.25
N ASN A 35 25.15 -11.36 0.40
CA ASN A 35 25.11 -11.52 1.85
C ASN A 35 24.95 -10.18 2.62
N GLN A 36 24.25 -9.23 2.02
CA GLN A 36 23.97 -7.95 2.66
C GLN A 36 23.04 -8.19 3.85
N PHE A 37 23.27 -7.49 4.96
CA PHE A 37 22.57 -7.69 6.23
C PHE A 37 22.65 -9.13 6.79
N GLY A 38 23.61 -9.95 6.32
CA GLY A 38 23.72 -11.35 6.75
C GLY A 38 22.67 -12.29 6.15
N LEU A 39 22.00 -11.88 5.07
CA LEU A 39 20.89 -12.63 4.46
C LEU A 39 21.33 -13.77 3.55
N GLY A 40 22.63 -14.05 3.39
CA GLY A 40 23.16 -15.05 2.44
C GLY A 40 22.67 -16.49 2.66
N LYS A 41 22.14 -16.79 3.85
CA LYS A 41 21.53 -18.10 4.16
C LYS A 41 20.00 -18.13 3.95
N PHE A 42 19.41 -17.00 3.63
CA PHE A 42 17.96 -16.91 3.42
C PHE A 42 17.59 -17.26 1.99
N GLN A 43 16.35 -17.72 1.83
CA GLN A 43 15.73 -17.95 0.55
C GLN A 43 14.52 -17.02 0.41
N LEU A 44 14.42 -16.34 -0.74
CA LEU A 44 13.19 -15.65 -1.11
C LEU A 44 12.19 -16.65 -1.65
N VAL A 45 11.02 -16.75 -1.01
CA VAL A 45 9.90 -17.55 -1.47
C VAL A 45 9.02 -16.66 -2.34
N GLU A 46 9.18 -16.78 -3.66
CA GLU A 46 8.38 -16.03 -4.62
C GLU A 46 7.03 -16.68 -4.82
N SER A 47 5.97 -15.89 -4.86
CA SER A 47 4.60 -16.34 -5.16
C SER A 47 3.79 -15.18 -5.73
N SER A 48 2.46 -15.28 -5.77
CA SER A 48 1.61 -14.10 -5.96
C SER A 48 1.42 -13.35 -4.63
N GLU A 49 0.95 -12.11 -4.69
CA GLU A 49 0.51 -11.36 -3.51
C GLU A 49 -0.45 -12.20 -2.64
N ALA A 50 -1.47 -12.78 -3.26
CA ALA A 50 -2.42 -13.65 -2.57
C ALA A 50 -1.76 -14.88 -1.92
N GLY A 51 -0.78 -15.47 -2.60
CA GLY A 51 0.00 -16.60 -2.08
C GLY A 51 0.86 -16.22 -0.88
N MET A 52 1.50 -15.06 -0.93
CA MET A 52 2.25 -14.49 0.19
C MET A 52 1.34 -14.23 1.39
N LEU A 53 0.21 -13.54 1.19
CA LEU A 53 -0.75 -13.23 2.26
C LEU A 53 -1.32 -14.51 2.90
N ALA A 54 -1.60 -15.54 2.10
CA ALA A 54 -2.02 -16.84 2.63
C ALA A 54 -0.93 -17.52 3.47
N ALA A 55 0.35 -17.34 3.13
CA ALA A 55 1.45 -17.85 3.94
C ALA A 55 1.57 -17.08 5.27
N VAL A 56 1.44 -15.76 5.23
CA VAL A 56 1.42 -14.90 6.43
C VAL A 56 0.27 -15.28 7.37
N ASP A 57 -0.95 -15.41 6.84
CA ASP A 57 -2.13 -15.80 7.62
C ASP A 57 -1.91 -17.17 8.32
N ARG A 58 -1.35 -18.15 7.63
CA ARG A 58 -1.02 -19.45 8.24
C ARG A 58 0.00 -19.31 9.36
N ALA A 59 1.06 -18.51 9.17
CA ALA A 59 2.09 -18.29 10.18
C ALA A 59 1.51 -17.60 11.42
N VAL A 60 0.71 -16.55 11.23
CA VAL A 60 0.03 -15.82 12.31
C VAL A 60 -0.88 -16.76 13.12
N ARG A 61 -1.72 -17.56 12.46
CA ARG A 61 -2.59 -18.55 13.14
C ARG A 61 -1.81 -19.57 13.94
N ARG A 62 -0.62 -19.95 13.49
CA ARG A 62 0.25 -20.90 14.18
C ARG A 62 1.17 -20.24 15.21
N LYS A 63 1.14 -18.91 15.31
CA LYS A 63 2.06 -18.10 16.13
C LYS A 63 3.53 -18.35 15.78
N GLU A 64 3.79 -18.55 14.50
CA GLU A 64 5.13 -18.71 13.93
C GLU A 64 5.67 -17.34 13.47
N ALA A 65 6.99 -17.16 13.60
CA ALA A 65 7.64 -15.95 13.08
C ALA A 65 7.62 -15.98 11.53
N VAL A 66 7.37 -14.80 10.94
CA VAL A 66 7.35 -14.64 9.48
C VAL A 66 7.90 -13.28 9.08
N VAL A 67 8.72 -13.24 8.02
CA VAL A 67 9.15 -12.02 7.34
C VAL A 67 8.61 -12.06 5.92
N PHE A 68 7.97 -10.97 5.52
CA PHE A 68 7.31 -10.87 4.22
C PHE A 68 7.31 -9.43 3.70
N PHE A 69 6.97 -9.24 2.44
CA PHE A 69 6.86 -7.91 1.87
C PHE A 69 5.58 -7.24 2.35
N GLY A 70 5.77 -6.09 3.00
CA GLY A 70 4.69 -5.20 3.38
C GLY A 70 4.80 -3.88 2.64
N TRP A 71 3.66 -3.29 2.28
CA TRP A 71 3.58 -1.94 1.73
C TRP A 71 2.29 -1.26 2.18
N ALA A 72 2.31 0.05 2.16
CA ALA A 72 1.13 0.86 2.39
C ALA A 72 0.90 1.79 1.16
N PRO A 73 -0.37 2.03 0.76
CA PRO A 73 -1.60 1.49 1.37
C PRO A 73 -1.87 0.03 0.96
N HIS A 74 -2.32 -0.79 1.89
CA HIS A 74 -2.80 -2.15 1.63
C HIS A 74 -3.61 -2.66 2.83
N PRO A 75 -4.69 -3.47 2.64
CA PRO A 75 -5.49 -4.03 3.73
C PRO A 75 -4.70 -4.87 4.75
N MET A 76 -3.57 -5.45 4.36
CA MET A 76 -2.69 -6.16 5.32
C MET A 76 -2.31 -5.29 6.53
N ASN A 77 -2.19 -3.96 6.34
CA ASN A 77 -1.87 -3.02 7.43
C ASN A 77 -2.99 -2.88 8.48
N VAL A 78 -4.20 -3.28 8.12
CA VAL A 78 -5.37 -3.29 9.02
C VAL A 78 -5.59 -4.69 9.58
N ASN A 79 -5.39 -5.72 8.76
CA ASN A 79 -5.78 -7.10 9.06
C ASN A 79 -4.70 -7.90 9.80
N VAL A 80 -3.43 -7.50 9.69
CA VAL A 80 -2.29 -8.21 10.29
C VAL A 80 -1.59 -7.31 11.29
N ALA A 81 -1.43 -7.79 12.52
CA ALA A 81 -0.60 -7.11 13.52
C ALA A 81 0.88 -7.30 13.14
N MET A 82 1.40 -6.40 12.31
CA MET A 82 2.77 -6.44 11.79
C MET A 82 3.54 -5.18 12.13
N THR A 83 4.85 -5.24 12.01
CA THR A 83 5.75 -4.09 12.19
C THR A 83 6.68 -3.99 10.99
N TYR A 84 6.79 -2.80 10.40
CA TYR A 84 7.81 -2.53 9.39
C TYR A 84 9.19 -2.51 10.02
N LEU A 85 10.16 -3.12 9.34
CA LEU A 85 11.53 -3.17 9.80
C LEU A 85 12.28 -1.93 9.30
N THR A 86 12.93 -1.23 10.22
CA THR A 86 13.76 -0.04 9.94
C THR A 86 15.20 -0.42 9.56
N GLY A 87 15.97 0.54 9.05
CA GLY A 87 17.39 0.38 8.75
C GLY A 87 17.67 -0.30 7.41
N SER A 88 16.81 -0.08 6.42
CA SER A 88 17.00 -0.55 5.04
C SER A 88 17.17 0.58 4.03
N ASP A 89 17.33 1.82 4.47
CA ASP A 89 17.38 3.01 3.61
C ASP A 89 18.45 2.94 2.52
N ASP A 90 19.62 2.37 2.84
CA ASP A 90 20.71 2.18 1.89
C ASP A 90 20.38 1.17 0.78
N ALA A 91 19.34 0.38 0.97
CA ALA A 91 18.97 -0.69 0.04
C ALA A 91 17.61 -0.49 -0.62
N LEU A 92 16.62 0.00 0.13
CA LEU A 92 15.26 0.21 -0.36
C LEU A 92 14.98 1.68 -0.70
N GLY A 93 15.85 2.59 -0.31
CA GLY A 93 15.70 4.03 -0.46
C GLY A 93 15.25 4.72 0.84
N PRO A 94 15.30 6.06 0.89
CA PRO A 94 15.01 6.84 2.10
C PRO A 94 13.60 6.54 2.64
N ASN A 95 13.46 6.56 3.97
CA ASN A 95 12.23 6.23 4.68
C ASN A 95 11.68 4.85 4.28
N GLU A 96 12.53 3.84 4.26
CA GLU A 96 12.23 2.44 3.89
C GLU A 96 11.59 2.29 2.49
N GLY A 97 11.95 3.18 1.55
CA GLY A 97 11.44 3.16 0.19
C GLY A 97 10.09 3.87 0.01
N MET A 98 9.72 4.77 0.93
CA MET A 98 8.48 5.56 0.81
C MET A 98 8.47 6.39 -0.47
N ALA A 99 7.36 6.37 -1.18
CA ALA A 99 7.09 7.19 -2.33
C ALA A 99 5.93 8.16 -2.07
N THR A 100 5.98 9.34 -2.70
CA THR A 100 4.86 10.28 -2.70
C THR A 100 4.02 10.07 -3.96
N VAL A 101 2.71 9.97 -3.78
CA VAL A 101 1.76 9.83 -4.87
C VAL A 101 1.10 11.18 -5.15
N TRP A 102 1.00 11.54 -6.41
CA TRP A 102 0.49 12.83 -6.87
C TRP A 102 -0.65 12.64 -7.88
N SER A 103 -1.67 13.47 -7.78
CA SER A 103 -2.63 13.64 -8.87
C SER A 103 -1.97 14.43 -10.00
N VAL A 104 -2.03 13.92 -11.23
CA VAL A 104 -1.41 14.53 -12.40
C VAL A 104 -2.48 14.85 -13.45
N THR A 105 -2.46 16.07 -13.96
CA THR A 105 -3.31 16.52 -15.06
C THR A 105 -2.46 17.11 -16.19
N SER A 106 -3.06 17.36 -17.35
CA SER A 106 -2.39 18.14 -18.40
C SER A 106 -2.08 19.56 -17.90
N PRO A 107 -1.03 20.23 -18.45
CA PRO A 107 -0.63 21.58 -17.98
C PRO A 107 -1.75 22.62 -18.04
N THR A 108 -2.64 22.53 -19.02
CA THR A 108 -3.74 23.49 -19.23
C THR A 108 -5.06 23.06 -18.58
N TYR A 109 -5.10 21.95 -17.87
CA TYR A 109 -6.34 21.39 -17.35
C TYR A 109 -7.03 22.31 -16.33
N ALA A 110 -6.25 22.99 -15.51
CA ALA A 110 -6.77 23.94 -14.52
C ALA A 110 -7.53 25.11 -15.16
N GLU A 111 -7.10 25.54 -16.36
CA GLU A 111 -7.76 26.63 -17.12
C GLU A 111 -9.01 26.12 -17.84
N GLN A 112 -8.96 24.90 -18.39
CA GLN A 112 -10.05 24.31 -19.16
C GLN A 112 -11.19 23.78 -18.29
N CYS A 113 -10.88 23.25 -17.11
CA CYS A 113 -11.83 22.64 -16.20
C CYS A 113 -11.56 23.03 -14.74
N PRO A 114 -11.70 24.31 -14.37
CA PRO A 114 -11.32 24.82 -13.04
C PRO A 114 -12.09 24.15 -11.90
N ASN A 115 -13.35 23.81 -12.08
CA ASN A 115 -14.18 23.13 -11.09
C ASN A 115 -13.68 21.70 -10.81
N VAL A 116 -13.40 20.91 -11.84
CA VAL A 116 -12.86 19.56 -11.67
C VAL A 116 -11.42 19.59 -11.17
N HIS A 117 -10.61 20.56 -11.63
CA HIS A 117 -9.26 20.77 -11.08
C HIS A 117 -9.31 21.04 -9.57
N LYS A 118 -10.26 21.88 -9.12
CA LYS A 118 -10.45 22.15 -7.69
C LYS A 118 -10.82 20.86 -6.93
N LEU A 119 -11.72 20.04 -7.46
CA LEU A 119 -12.08 18.75 -6.88
C LEU A 119 -10.84 17.83 -6.77
N LEU A 120 -10.09 17.66 -7.85
CA LEU A 120 -8.89 16.82 -7.85
C LEU A 120 -7.82 17.31 -6.85
N SER A 121 -7.70 18.64 -6.69
CA SER A 121 -6.78 19.23 -5.71
C SER A 121 -7.22 18.99 -4.26
N ASN A 122 -8.52 18.85 -4.02
CA ASN A 122 -9.06 18.56 -2.70
C ASN A 122 -9.07 17.06 -2.36
N LEU A 123 -9.01 16.18 -3.39
CA LEU A 123 -9.04 14.72 -3.22
C LEU A 123 -7.74 14.25 -2.59
N THR A 124 -7.74 14.17 -1.26
CA THR A 124 -6.63 13.66 -0.47
C THR A 124 -7.10 12.48 0.36
N PHE A 125 -6.28 11.46 0.42
CA PHE A 125 -6.51 10.23 1.17
C PHE A 125 -5.36 9.98 2.13
N THR A 126 -5.63 9.37 3.27
CA THR A 126 -4.57 8.78 4.09
C THR A 126 -4.31 7.35 3.65
N ALA A 127 -3.10 6.85 3.87
CA ALA A 127 -2.79 5.44 3.59
C ALA A 127 -3.71 4.46 4.36
N ALA A 128 -4.21 4.90 5.53
CA ALA A 128 -5.18 4.12 6.30
C ALA A 128 -6.56 4.07 5.63
N ASP A 129 -7.02 5.18 5.05
CA ASP A 129 -8.30 5.22 4.32
C ASP A 129 -8.21 4.37 3.06
N GLU A 130 -7.14 4.54 2.27
CA GLU A 130 -6.92 3.73 1.07
C GLU A 130 -6.84 2.24 1.41
N SER A 131 -6.16 1.86 2.48
CA SER A 131 -6.11 0.47 2.93
C SER A 131 -7.48 -0.11 3.25
N ARG A 132 -8.39 0.71 3.83
CA ARG A 132 -9.78 0.29 4.08
C ARG A 132 -10.61 0.24 2.80
N MET A 133 -10.44 1.20 1.90
CA MET A 133 -11.13 1.25 0.61
C MET A 133 -10.77 0.08 -0.30
N MET A 134 -9.55 -0.44 -0.18
CA MET A 134 -9.08 -1.60 -0.95
C MET A 134 -9.69 -2.93 -0.47
N GLN A 135 -10.10 -3.06 0.80
CA GLN A 135 -10.59 -4.33 1.34
C GLN A 135 -11.77 -4.92 0.56
N PRO A 136 -12.83 -4.17 0.23
CA PRO A 136 -13.93 -4.71 -0.59
C PRO A 136 -13.48 -5.23 -1.95
N LEU A 137 -12.45 -4.63 -2.55
CA LEU A 137 -11.92 -5.06 -3.85
C LEU A 137 -11.17 -6.40 -3.74
N LEU A 138 -10.44 -6.62 -2.67
CA LEU A 138 -9.84 -7.92 -2.37
C LEU A 138 -10.91 -8.99 -2.10
N ASP A 139 -12.05 -8.59 -1.54
CA ASP A 139 -13.22 -9.46 -1.34
C ASP A 139 -14.04 -9.64 -2.63
N HIS A 140 -13.53 -9.20 -3.78
CA HIS A 140 -14.18 -9.28 -5.10
C HIS A 140 -15.54 -8.58 -5.18
N LYS A 141 -15.78 -7.55 -4.36
CA LYS A 141 -16.98 -6.71 -4.45
C LYS A 141 -16.85 -5.72 -5.59
N ASP A 142 -18.00 -5.26 -6.09
CA ASP A 142 -18.04 -4.25 -7.13
C ASP A 142 -17.42 -2.94 -6.67
N ALA A 143 -16.48 -2.40 -7.47
CA ALA A 143 -15.70 -1.22 -7.13
C ALA A 143 -16.57 0.05 -7.04
N PHE A 144 -17.56 0.19 -7.94
CA PHE A 144 -18.42 1.35 -7.97
C PHE A 144 -19.37 1.39 -6.77
N GLU A 145 -20.00 0.25 -6.45
CA GLU A 145 -20.87 0.15 -5.28
C GLU A 145 -20.07 0.28 -3.96
N SER A 146 -18.83 -0.20 -3.94
CA SER A 146 -17.93 -0.01 -2.79
C SER A 146 -17.58 1.47 -2.59
N ALA A 147 -17.28 2.20 -3.66
CA ALA A 147 -17.02 3.63 -3.61
C ALA A 147 -18.25 4.42 -3.16
N LYS A 148 -19.45 4.07 -3.68
CA LYS A 148 -20.72 4.68 -3.22
C LYS A 148 -20.98 4.45 -1.73
N GLN A 149 -20.71 3.24 -1.26
CA GLN A 149 -20.88 2.94 0.16
C GLN A 149 -19.87 3.73 1.01
N TRP A 150 -18.61 3.80 0.57
CA TRP A 150 -17.60 4.64 1.24
C TRP A 150 -18.08 6.08 1.41
N LEU A 151 -18.57 6.69 0.32
CA LEU A 151 -19.05 8.07 0.35
C LEU A 151 -20.22 8.25 1.33
N LYS A 152 -21.14 7.29 1.42
CA LYS A 152 -22.25 7.33 2.41
C LYS A 152 -21.76 7.27 3.84
N ASP A 153 -20.73 6.46 4.08
CA ASP A 153 -20.20 6.23 5.42
C ASP A 153 -19.24 7.37 5.88
N HIS A 154 -18.77 8.19 4.92
CA HIS A 154 -17.81 9.27 5.14
C HIS A 154 -18.30 10.62 4.58
N PRO A 155 -19.46 11.15 5.05
CA PRO A 155 -20.02 12.39 4.52
C PRO A 155 -19.13 13.61 4.77
N GLN A 156 -18.28 13.59 5.81
CA GLN A 156 -17.33 14.65 6.11
C GLN A 156 -16.22 14.74 5.06
N ASP A 157 -15.78 13.62 4.50
CA ASP A 157 -14.79 13.59 3.42
C ASP A 157 -15.38 14.14 2.13
N GLN A 158 -16.62 13.79 1.81
CA GLN A 158 -17.33 14.39 0.68
C GLN A 158 -17.40 15.91 0.81
N GLN A 159 -17.75 16.41 1.99
CA GLN A 159 -17.87 17.84 2.28
C GLN A 159 -16.54 18.54 2.07
N ARG A 160 -15.44 17.98 2.59
CA ARG A 160 -14.08 18.50 2.43
C ARG A 160 -13.64 18.50 0.96
N TRP A 161 -13.91 17.42 0.21
CA TRP A 161 -13.54 17.32 -1.20
C TRP A 161 -14.32 18.27 -2.09
N LEU A 162 -15.57 18.61 -1.72
CA LEU A 162 -16.41 19.55 -2.46
C LEU A 162 -16.21 21.01 -2.05
N GLU A 163 -15.36 21.28 -1.07
CA GLU A 163 -15.12 22.66 -0.62
C GLU A 163 -14.57 23.56 -1.73
N GLY A 164 -15.30 24.62 -2.05
CA GLY A 164 -14.98 25.57 -3.13
C GLY A 164 -15.08 24.99 -4.55
N VAL A 165 -15.61 23.75 -4.70
CA VAL A 165 -15.94 23.16 -6.01
C VAL A 165 -17.26 23.73 -6.49
N THR A 166 -17.34 24.07 -7.79
CA THR A 166 -18.56 24.55 -8.41
C THR A 166 -19.08 23.56 -9.45
N THR A 167 -20.36 23.57 -9.66
CA THR A 167 -21.02 22.94 -10.82
C THR A 167 -20.70 23.72 -12.09
N PHE A 168 -21.06 23.18 -13.24
CA PHE A 168 -20.79 23.84 -14.53
C PHE A 168 -21.49 25.20 -14.67
N ASP A 169 -22.65 25.40 -14.02
CA ASP A 169 -23.38 26.68 -13.96
C ASP A 169 -22.93 27.60 -12.82
N GLY A 170 -21.79 27.30 -12.18
CA GLY A 170 -21.15 28.16 -11.19
C GLY A 170 -21.73 28.09 -9.78
N LYS A 171 -22.70 27.21 -9.51
CA LYS A 171 -23.25 27.01 -8.17
C LYS A 171 -22.31 26.13 -7.32
N PRO A 172 -22.33 26.26 -5.98
CA PRO A 172 -21.60 25.32 -5.13
C PRO A 172 -21.98 23.88 -5.40
N ALA A 173 -20.99 23.00 -5.54
CA ALA A 173 -21.25 21.58 -5.60
C ALA A 173 -21.73 21.07 -4.23
N ALA A 174 -22.71 20.20 -4.23
CA ALA A 174 -23.27 19.59 -3.02
C ALA A 174 -23.10 18.08 -3.06
N ALA A 175 -22.88 17.48 -1.89
CA ALA A 175 -23.01 16.04 -1.72
C ALA A 175 -24.49 15.63 -1.86
N ASN A 176 -24.75 14.57 -2.61
CA ASN A 176 -26.09 13.99 -2.77
C ASN A 176 -26.38 12.96 -1.67
#